data_ac69a3fa51d1ecc923068a7b31d1b5a4
#
_entry.id   ac69a3fa51d1ecc923068a7b31d1b5a4
#
_cell.length_a   1.000
_cell.length_b   1.000
_cell.length_c   1.000
_cell.angle_alpha   90.00
_cell.angle_beta   90.00
_cell.angle_gamma   90.00
#
_symmetry.space_group_name_H-M   'P 1'
#
loop_
_entity.id
_entity.type
_entity.pdbx_description
1 polymer ?
#
loop_
_entity_poly.entity_id
_entity_poly.type
_entity_poly.pdbx_seq_one_letter_code
_entity_poly.pdbx_strand_id
1 'polypeptide(L)'
;DPLQVACLDAVPDIVTILNQQRQIVFANRSLVESLGLEHREEVYGQRPGEALGCEHSFAMKAGCGTSEFCRDCGAVHAILAGLEGKREVQECRITRSDSGEALDLRVWTTPLQVDGEPFTFFTLADIGHEKRRRVLERIFFHDILNTAGGLKGFVELLQESDPDELDELTDIVHRLSRELIEEIQGQKTLSAAESGDLEAESTPIRSLELLQDVLDLYRNHEVAENRHLRLDANIPNIPFISDPGLLRRVIGNLVKNGLEACAPGSTITLGCTKREGRIEFRVH
;
A
#
# COMPACT_ATOMS: atom_id res chain seq x y z
N ASP A 1 -11.10 -28.19 -26.44
CA ASP A 1 -11.65 -29.11 -25.46
C ASP A 1 -12.20 -28.32 -24.28
N PRO A 2 -13.47 -28.51 -23.87
CA PRO A 2 -14.08 -27.80 -22.73
C PRO A 2 -13.30 -27.91 -21.43
N LEU A 3 -12.64 -29.06 -21.20
CA LEU A 3 -11.82 -29.26 -19.99
C LEU A 3 -10.59 -28.35 -19.95
N GLN A 4 -9.93 -28.14 -21.09
CA GLN A 4 -8.77 -27.24 -21.20
C GLN A 4 -9.15 -25.80 -20.89
N VAL A 5 -10.28 -25.35 -21.41
CA VAL A 5 -10.84 -24.02 -21.14
C VAL A 5 -11.18 -23.89 -19.65
N ALA A 6 -11.86 -24.88 -19.07
CA ALA A 6 -12.22 -24.86 -17.65
C ALA A 6 -10.98 -24.82 -16.74
N CYS A 7 -9.89 -25.53 -17.10
CA CYS A 7 -8.64 -25.46 -16.36
C CYS A 7 -7.99 -24.07 -16.39
N LEU A 8 -8.01 -23.40 -17.55
CA LEU A 8 -7.48 -22.04 -17.68
C LEU A 8 -8.37 -21.01 -16.99
N ASP A 9 -9.68 -21.21 -16.99
CA ASP A 9 -10.65 -20.36 -16.29
C ASP A 9 -10.59 -20.50 -14.76
N ALA A 10 -10.06 -21.61 -14.25
CA ALA A 10 -9.84 -21.82 -12.82
C ALA A 10 -8.57 -21.13 -12.28
N VAL A 11 -7.69 -20.62 -13.16
CA VAL A 11 -6.50 -19.87 -12.75
C VAL A 11 -6.92 -18.48 -12.29
N PRO A 12 -6.55 -18.06 -11.04
CA PRO A 12 -6.95 -16.74 -10.53
C PRO A 12 -6.22 -15.58 -11.22
N ASP A 13 -5.01 -15.83 -11.73
CA ASP A 13 -4.27 -14.83 -12.49
C ASP A 13 -4.84 -14.67 -13.91
N ILE A 14 -4.58 -13.54 -14.52
CA ILE A 14 -4.96 -13.30 -15.91
C ILE A 14 -4.10 -14.17 -16.84
N VAL A 15 -4.76 -14.95 -17.67
CA VAL A 15 -4.14 -15.84 -18.66
C VAL A 15 -4.65 -15.50 -20.04
N THR A 16 -3.73 -15.28 -20.97
CA THR A 16 -4.02 -15.09 -22.40
C THR A 16 -3.09 -15.92 -23.26
N ILE A 17 -3.53 -16.25 -24.48
CA ILE A 17 -2.69 -16.83 -25.51
C ILE A 17 -2.58 -15.81 -26.63
N LEU A 18 -1.34 -15.53 -27.06
CA LEU A 18 -1.03 -14.56 -28.08
C LEU A 18 -0.53 -15.25 -29.35
N ASN A 19 -0.98 -14.76 -30.51
CA ASN A 19 -0.46 -15.16 -31.81
C ASN A 19 0.87 -14.46 -32.13
N GLN A 20 1.45 -14.75 -33.30
CA GLN A 20 2.71 -14.13 -33.78
C GLN A 20 2.62 -12.60 -33.95
N GLN A 21 1.43 -12.03 -34.13
CA GLN A 21 1.18 -10.60 -34.20
C GLN A 21 0.99 -9.97 -32.80
N ARG A 22 1.18 -10.76 -31.74
CA ARG A 22 0.99 -10.36 -30.34
C ARG A 22 -0.46 -10.07 -29.97
N GLN A 23 -1.40 -10.61 -30.75
CA GLN A 23 -2.85 -10.42 -30.52
C GLN A 23 -3.38 -11.58 -29.67
N ILE A 24 -4.33 -11.24 -28.80
CA ILE A 24 -5.04 -12.19 -27.95
C ILE A 24 -5.93 -13.07 -28.82
N VAL A 25 -5.72 -14.38 -28.76
CA VAL A 25 -6.56 -15.41 -29.40
C VAL A 25 -7.32 -16.24 -28.37
N PHE A 26 -6.93 -16.15 -27.10
CA PHE A 26 -7.64 -16.73 -25.97
C PHE A 26 -7.44 -15.82 -24.74
N ALA A 27 -8.50 -15.70 -23.93
CA ALA A 27 -8.49 -15.03 -22.63
C ALA A 27 -9.27 -15.88 -21.62
N ASN A 28 -8.75 -16.02 -20.39
CA ASN A 28 -9.45 -16.71 -19.32
C ASN A 28 -10.50 -15.81 -18.65
N ARG A 29 -11.30 -16.43 -17.77
CA ARG A 29 -12.36 -15.76 -17.02
C ARG A 29 -11.82 -14.58 -16.20
N SER A 30 -10.65 -14.71 -15.59
CA SER A 30 -10.03 -13.67 -14.75
C SER A 30 -9.79 -12.36 -15.54
N LEU A 31 -9.39 -12.44 -16.82
CA LEU A 31 -9.29 -11.24 -17.66
C LEU A 31 -10.66 -10.60 -17.91
N VAL A 32 -11.67 -11.41 -18.27
CA VAL A 32 -13.03 -10.93 -18.56
C VAL A 32 -13.61 -10.20 -17.35
N GLU A 33 -13.51 -10.80 -16.17
CA GLU A 33 -13.99 -10.23 -14.91
C GLU A 33 -13.22 -8.95 -14.52
N SER A 34 -11.90 -8.93 -14.68
CA SER A 34 -11.07 -7.76 -14.34
C SER A 34 -11.33 -6.54 -15.22
N LEU A 35 -11.78 -6.76 -16.45
CA LEU A 35 -12.15 -5.71 -17.39
C LEU A 35 -13.65 -5.38 -17.37
N GLY A 36 -14.47 -6.12 -16.63
CA GLY A 36 -15.92 -5.95 -16.59
C GLY A 36 -16.62 -6.26 -17.91
N LEU A 37 -16.06 -7.19 -18.71
CA LEU A 37 -16.60 -7.58 -20.01
C LEU A 37 -17.67 -8.68 -19.85
N GLU A 38 -18.55 -8.79 -20.83
CA GLU A 38 -19.55 -9.86 -20.88
C GLU A 38 -18.98 -11.13 -21.51
N HIS A 39 -18.14 -10.97 -22.55
CA HIS A 39 -17.60 -12.07 -23.33
C HIS A 39 -16.10 -11.90 -23.59
N ARG A 40 -15.38 -13.03 -23.61
CA ARG A 40 -13.92 -13.05 -23.87
C ARG A 40 -13.55 -12.65 -25.31
N GLU A 41 -14.47 -12.81 -26.22
CA GLU A 41 -14.30 -12.47 -27.63
C GLU A 41 -14.10 -10.97 -27.88
N GLU A 42 -14.50 -10.12 -26.93
CA GLU A 42 -14.34 -8.66 -27.00
C GLU A 42 -12.88 -8.21 -27.01
N VAL A 43 -11.97 -9.03 -26.46
CA VAL A 43 -10.53 -8.75 -26.47
C VAL A 43 -9.77 -9.47 -27.57
N TYR A 44 -10.41 -10.35 -28.34
CA TYR A 44 -9.73 -11.08 -29.41
C TYR A 44 -9.26 -10.13 -30.51
N GLY A 45 -8.04 -10.37 -31.00
CA GLY A 45 -7.38 -9.50 -31.97
C GLY A 45 -6.72 -8.26 -31.38
N GLN A 46 -7.00 -7.90 -30.12
CA GLN A 46 -6.32 -6.82 -29.42
C GLN A 46 -4.96 -7.32 -28.88
N ARG A 47 -4.02 -6.41 -28.70
CA ARG A 47 -2.79 -6.69 -27.96
C ARG A 47 -3.00 -6.45 -26.45
N PRO A 48 -2.22 -7.09 -25.56
CA PRO A 48 -2.45 -6.99 -24.12
C PRO A 48 -2.55 -5.57 -23.57
N GLY A 49 -1.71 -4.63 -24.03
CA GLY A 49 -1.80 -3.24 -23.58
C GLY A 49 -3.06 -2.50 -24.07
N GLU A 50 -3.62 -2.90 -25.21
CA GLU A 50 -4.88 -2.36 -25.72
C GLU A 50 -6.04 -2.86 -24.86
N ALA A 51 -6.09 -4.17 -24.61
CA ALA A 51 -7.11 -4.78 -23.77
C ALA A 51 -7.10 -4.24 -22.33
N LEU A 52 -5.91 -3.99 -21.77
CA LEU A 52 -5.74 -3.42 -20.42
C LEU A 52 -5.91 -1.89 -20.36
N GLY A 53 -6.13 -1.22 -21.49
CA GLY A 53 -6.29 0.23 -21.54
C GLY A 53 -5.00 1.02 -21.27
N CYS A 54 -3.83 0.48 -21.57
CA CYS A 54 -2.55 1.20 -21.39
C CYS A 54 -2.53 2.47 -22.24
N GLU A 55 -2.29 3.64 -21.66
CA GLU A 55 -2.27 4.93 -22.36
C GLU A 55 -1.30 4.95 -23.55
N HIS A 56 -0.16 4.27 -23.44
CA HIS A 56 0.84 4.20 -24.51
C HIS A 56 0.43 3.28 -25.68
N SER A 57 -0.59 2.43 -25.50
CA SER A 57 -1.07 1.56 -26.57
C SER A 57 -1.80 2.34 -27.66
N PHE A 58 -2.30 3.53 -27.35
CA PHE A 58 -3.02 4.41 -28.27
C PHE A 58 -2.14 5.52 -28.88
N ALA A 59 -0.87 5.63 -28.44
CA ALA A 59 0.05 6.65 -28.92
C ALA A 59 0.43 6.48 -30.43
N MET A 60 0.40 5.24 -30.92
CA MET A 60 0.74 4.90 -32.30
C MET A 60 -0.34 4.02 -32.94
N LYS A 61 -0.60 4.22 -34.26
CA LYS A 61 -1.61 3.46 -34.99
C LYS A 61 -1.41 1.94 -35.00
N ALA A 62 -0.16 1.49 -34.84
CA ALA A 62 0.18 0.07 -34.79
C ALA A 62 -0.02 -0.55 -33.40
N GLY A 63 -0.49 0.21 -32.41
CA GLY A 63 -0.95 -0.26 -31.10
C GLY A 63 0.15 -0.57 -30.10
N CYS A 64 -0.18 -1.38 -29.11
CA CYS A 64 0.71 -1.76 -28.02
C CYS A 64 2.06 -2.33 -28.52
N GLY A 65 3.15 -1.87 -27.91
CA GLY A 65 4.53 -2.30 -28.23
C GLY A 65 5.14 -1.58 -29.43
N THR A 66 4.58 -0.43 -29.87
CA THR A 66 5.09 0.30 -31.04
C THR A 66 5.45 1.76 -30.77
N SER A 67 5.07 2.32 -29.63
CA SER A 67 5.48 3.65 -29.21
C SER A 67 6.90 3.64 -28.59
N GLU A 68 7.54 4.80 -28.52
CA GLU A 68 8.84 4.97 -27.84
C GLU A 68 8.80 4.55 -26.37
N PHE A 69 7.67 4.79 -25.69
CA PHE A 69 7.46 4.38 -24.30
C PHE A 69 7.41 2.86 -24.11
N CYS A 70 7.10 2.12 -25.18
CA CYS A 70 7.09 0.65 -25.15
C CYS A 70 8.49 0.05 -25.24
N ARG A 71 9.51 0.85 -25.54
CA ARG A 71 10.89 0.38 -25.70
C ARG A 71 11.44 -0.26 -24.43
N ASP A 72 11.09 0.32 -23.26
CA ASP A 72 11.54 -0.16 -21.95
C ASP A 72 10.43 -0.92 -21.19
N CYS A 73 9.33 -1.24 -21.86
CA CYS A 73 8.21 -1.95 -21.26
C CYS A 73 8.53 -3.44 -21.06
N GLY A 74 8.59 -3.90 -19.81
CA GLY A 74 8.86 -5.29 -19.47
C GLY A 74 7.90 -6.28 -20.12
N ALA A 75 6.60 -5.94 -20.23
CA ALA A 75 5.62 -6.80 -20.88
C ALA A 75 5.93 -7.00 -22.39
N VAL A 76 6.37 -5.94 -23.08
CA VAL A 76 6.78 -6.04 -24.48
C VAL A 76 8.02 -6.92 -24.63
N HIS A 77 9.02 -6.74 -23.75
CA HIS A 77 10.22 -7.56 -23.76
C HIS A 77 9.91 -9.03 -23.52
N ALA A 78 9.06 -9.34 -22.53
CA ALA A 78 8.64 -10.71 -22.26
C ALA A 78 7.91 -11.35 -23.45
N ILE A 79 6.96 -10.62 -24.08
CA ILE A 79 6.22 -11.13 -25.24
C ILE A 79 7.16 -11.39 -26.43
N LEU A 80 8.10 -10.49 -26.70
CA LEU A 80 9.09 -10.69 -27.78
C LEU A 80 9.99 -11.90 -27.51
N ALA A 81 10.45 -12.08 -26.26
CA ALA A 81 11.19 -13.28 -25.88
C ALA A 81 10.37 -14.56 -26.07
N GLY A 82 9.07 -14.54 -25.72
CA GLY A 82 8.15 -15.65 -25.96
C GLY A 82 8.03 -16.01 -27.45
N LEU A 83 7.97 -15.01 -28.33
CA LEU A 83 7.95 -15.22 -29.79
C LEU A 83 9.26 -15.80 -30.30
N GLU A 84 10.39 -15.49 -29.65
CA GLU A 84 11.71 -16.10 -29.95
C GLU A 84 11.87 -17.52 -29.38
N GLY A 85 10.83 -18.08 -28.75
CA GLY A 85 10.88 -19.40 -28.15
C GLY A 85 11.50 -19.46 -26.76
N LYS A 86 11.64 -18.32 -26.05
CA LYS A 86 12.21 -18.23 -24.70
C LYS A 86 11.12 -18.02 -23.66
N ARG A 87 11.31 -18.59 -22.48
CA ARG A 87 10.53 -18.22 -21.28
C ARG A 87 11.11 -16.96 -20.67
N GLU A 88 10.26 -16.05 -20.28
CA GLU A 88 10.70 -14.78 -19.69
C GLU A 88 9.73 -14.35 -18.58
N VAL A 89 10.27 -13.64 -17.57
CA VAL A 89 9.53 -13.00 -16.50
C VAL A 89 10.00 -11.56 -16.39
N GLN A 90 9.07 -10.63 -16.47
CA GLN A 90 9.37 -9.20 -16.39
C GLN A 90 8.35 -8.48 -15.51
N GLU A 91 8.72 -7.31 -15.01
CA GLU A 91 7.78 -6.39 -14.39
C GLU A 91 7.54 -5.20 -15.31
N CYS A 92 6.32 -4.72 -15.35
CA CYS A 92 5.99 -3.48 -16.06
C CYS A 92 5.00 -2.65 -15.25
N ARG A 93 5.01 -1.36 -15.49
CA ARG A 93 4.02 -0.43 -14.98
C ARG A 93 3.27 0.17 -16.15
N ILE A 94 1.95 0.14 -16.09
CA ILE A 94 1.07 0.79 -17.06
C ILE A 94 0.18 1.81 -16.36
N THR A 95 -0.20 2.87 -17.08
CA THR A 95 -1.26 3.80 -16.65
C THR A 95 -2.47 3.54 -17.53
N ARG A 96 -3.62 3.35 -16.93
CA ARG A 96 -4.88 3.17 -17.65
C ARG A 96 -5.36 4.50 -18.22
N SER A 97 -5.73 4.52 -19.48
CA SER A 97 -6.19 5.73 -20.18
C SER A 97 -7.59 6.22 -19.74
N ASP A 98 -8.41 5.32 -19.18
CA ASP A 98 -9.79 5.60 -18.77
C ASP A 98 -9.88 6.18 -17.36
N SER A 99 -9.07 5.68 -16.44
CA SER A 99 -9.12 6.02 -15.01
C SER A 99 -7.91 6.81 -14.51
N GLY A 100 -6.80 6.82 -15.27
CA GLY A 100 -5.51 7.33 -14.81
C GLY A 100 -4.85 6.44 -13.74
N GLU A 101 -5.42 5.28 -13.46
CA GLU A 101 -4.89 4.33 -12.48
C GLU A 101 -3.59 3.70 -12.97
N ALA A 102 -2.59 3.67 -12.08
CA ALA A 102 -1.33 2.99 -12.35
C ALA A 102 -1.38 1.56 -11.82
N LEU A 103 -1.11 0.59 -12.70
CA LEU A 103 -1.02 -0.83 -12.38
C LEU A 103 0.43 -1.28 -12.43
N ASP A 104 0.90 -1.91 -11.37
CA ASP A 104 2.19 -2.60 -11.34
C ASP A 104 1.96 -4.09 -11.62
N LEU A 105 2.47 -4.55 -12.74
CA LEU A 105 2.19 -5.90 -13.24
C LEU A 105 3.47 -6.72 -13.29
N ARG A 106 3.38 -8.00 -12.92
CA ARG A 106 4.38 -9.01 -13.22
C ARG A 106 3.82 -9.90 -14.33
N VAL A 107 4.62 -10.09 -15.37
CA VAL A 107 4.23 -10.85 -16.55
C VAL A 107 5.15 -12.04 -16.76
N TRP A 108 4.58 -13.14 -17.19
CA TRP A 108 5.31 -14.35 -17.58
C TRP A 108 4.92 -14.72 -18.98
N THR A 109 5.91 -15.14 -19.76
CA THR A 109 5.71 -15.70 -21.10
C THR A 109 6.30 -17.10 -21.21
N THR A 110 5.56 -17.96 -21.85
CA THR A 110 6.01 -19.32 -22.19
C THR A 110 5.65 -19.58 -23.66
N PRO A 111 6.61 -19.96 -24.51
CA PRO A 111 6.31 -20.36 -25.88
C PRO A 111 5.45 -21.62 -25.88
N LEU A 112 4.46 -21.64 -26.79
CA LEU A 112 3.52 -22.73 -26.96
C LEU A 112 3.43 -23.07 -28.46
N GLN A 113 3.32 -24.35 -28.79
CA GLN A 113 3.03 -24.80 -30.15
C GLN A 113 1.70 -25.54 -30.15
N VAL A 114 0.83 -25.17 -31.08
CA VAL A 114 -0.46 -25.84 -31.29
C VAL A 114 -0.59 -26.14 -32.78
N ASP A 115 -0.74 -27.40 -33.13
CA ASP A 115 -0.82 -27.88 -34.51
C ASP A 115 0.34 -27.40 -35.42
N GLY A 116 1.52 -27.24 -34.84
CA GLY A 116 2.71 -26.76 -35.52
C GLY A 116 2.83 -25.23 -35.67
N GLU A 117 1.83 -24.47 -35.22
CA GLU A 117 1.87 -23.02 -35.17
C GLU A 117 2.38 -22.50 -33.83
N PRO A 118 3.26 -21.49 -33.82
CA PRO A 118 3.79 -20.92 -32.59
C PRO A 118 2.84 -19.88 -31.99
N PHE A 119 2.62 -20.00 -30.68
CA PHE A 119 1.89 -19.07 -29.83
C PHE A 119 2.72 -18.69 -28.61
N THR A 120 2.32 -17.66 -27.89
CA THR A 120 2.88 -17.29 -26.60
C THR A 120 1.80 -17.39 -25.53
N PHE A 121 1.99 -18.26 -24.55
CA PHE A 121 1.22 -18.27 -23.31
C PHE A 121 1.70 -17.08 -22.47
N PHE A 122 0.80 -16.16 -22.20
CA PHE A 122 1.08 -14.90 -21.50
C PHE A 122 0.19 -14.80 -20.28
N THR A 123 0.81 -14.71 -19.10
CA THR A 123 0.10 -14.49 -17.84
C THR A 123 0.56 -13.20 -17.20
N LEU A 124 -0.33 -12.60 -16.44
CA LEU A 124 -0.01 -11.42 -15.65
C LEU A 124 -0.74 -11.42 -14.30
N ALA A 125 -0.06 -10.89 -13.30
CA ALA A 125 -0.61 -10.63 -11.97
C ALA A 125 -0.35 -9.17 -11.59
N ASP A 126 -1.32 -8.56 -10.90
CA ASP A 126 -1.11 -7.26 -10.24
C ASP A 126 -0.27 -7.45 -8.98
N ILE A 127 0.89 -6.80 -8.96
CA ILE A 127 1.83 -6.81 -7.84
C ILE A 127 1.87 -5.48 -7.08
N GLY A 128 0.92 -4.59 -7.32
CA GLY A 128 0.88 -3.27 -6.69
C GLY A 128 0.83 -3.35 -5.16
N HIS A 129 0.02 -4.26 -4.60
CA HIS A 129 -0.01 -4.51 -3.15
C HIS A 129 1.31 -5.06 -2.62
N GLU A 130 1.92 -6.04 -3.32
CA GLU A 130 3.21 -6.61 -2.95
C GLU A 130 4.34 -5.56 -2.98
N LYS A 131 4.38 -4.71 -4.01
CA LYS A 131 5.34 -3.60 -4.10
C LYS A 131 5.15 -2.58 -3.00
N ARG A 132 3.92 -2.15 -2.74
CA ARG A 132 3.62 -1.21 -1.64
C ARG A 132 4.07 -1.77 -0.30
N ARG A 133 3.75 -3.02 -0.01
CA ARG A 133 4.20 -3.68 1.23
C ARG A 133 5.72 -3.71 1.34
N ARG A 134 6.44 -4.09 0.29
CA ARG A 134 7.91 -4.11 0.28
C ARG A 134 8.53 -2.73 0.52
N VAL A 135 7.93 -1.67 -0.05
CA VAL A 135 8.40 -0.30 0.17
C VAL A 135 8.19 0.11 1.61
N LEU A 136 7.02 -0.15 2.18
CA LEU A 136 6.71 0.13 3.59
C LEU A 136 7.63 -0.64 4.53
N GLU A 137 7.85 -1.93 4.30
CA GLU A 137 8.80 -2.74 5.06
C GLU A 137 10.23 -2.17 5.01
N ARG A 138 10.69 -1.72 3.84
CA ARG A 138 12.02 -1.12 3.68
C ARG A 138 12.16 0.18 4.47
N ILE A 139 11.16 1.07 4.40
CA ILE A 139 11.14 2.33 5.14
C ILE A 139 11.17 2.03 6.63
N PHE A 140 10.31 1.13 7.10
CA PHE A 140 10.24 0.70 8.49
C PHE A 140 11.59 0.18 9.01
N PHE A 141 12.24 -0.75 8.31
CA PHE A 141 13.54 -1.26 8.74
C PHE A 141 14.63 -0.20 8.72
N HIS A 142 14.59 0.73 7.76
CA HIS A 142 15.51 1.86 7.73
C HIS A 142 15.35 2.74 8.98
N ASP A 143 14.13 3.09 9.34
CA ASP A 143 13.86 3.97 10.47
C ASP A 143 14.16 3.29 11.81
N ILE A 144 13.83 2.02 11.97
CA ILE A 144 14.23 1.20 13.12
C ILE A 144 15.75 1.16 13.29
N LEU A 145 16.49 0.91 12.21
CA LEU A 145 17.94 0.83 12.26
C LEU A 145 18.58 2.19 12.61
N ASN A 146 18.01 3.28 12.13
CA ASN A 146 18.47 4.63 12.46
C ASN A 146 18.23 4.94 13.93
N THR A 147 17.04 4.68 14.46
CA THR A 147 16.70 4.90 15.88
C THR A 147 17.53 4.00 16.80
N ALA A 148 17.68 2.72 16.46
CA ALA A 148 18.52 1.80 17.21
C ALA A 148 20.01 2.18 17.17
N GLY A 149 20.49 2.69 16.02
CA GLY A 149 21.84 3.21 15.86
C GLY A 149 22.09 4.44 16.72
N GLY A 150 21.13 5.39 16.74
CA GLY A 150 21.15 6.55 17.63
C GLY A 150 21.15 6.13 19.10
N LEU A 151 20.26 5.21 19.50
CA LEU A 151 20.19 4.66 20.84
C LEU A 151 21.55 4.05 21.27
N LYS A 152 22.16 3.25 20.40
CA LYS A 152 23.48 2.67 20.66
C LYS A 152 24.54 3.75 20.86
N GLY A 153 24.56 4.79 20.01
CA GLY A 153 25.52 5.90 20.14
C GLY A 153 25.35 6.66 21.46
N PHE A 154 24.13 6.92 21.92
CA PHE A 154 23.88 7.56 23.21
C PHE A 154 24.25 6.66 24.39
N VAL A 155 24.07 5.34 24.30
CA VAL A 155 24.52 4.39 25.31
C VAL A 155 26.07 4.34 25.39
N GLU A 156 26.76 4.47 24.26
CA GLU A 156 28.24 4.58 24.24
C GLU A 156 28.70 5.89 24.87
N LEU A 157 28.01 7.01 24.60
CA LEU A 157 28.29 8.30 25.24
C LEU A 157 28.07 8.25 26.78
N LEU A 158 27.03 7.57 27.27
CA LEU A 158 26.78 7.40 28.70
C LEU A 158 27.95 6.74 29.44
N GLN A 159 28.73 5.90 28.76
CA GLN A 159 29.90 5.22 29.39
C GLN A 159 31.11 6.14 29.55
N GLU A 160 31.14 7.24 28.78
CA GLU A 160 32.28 8.18 28.74
C GLU A 160 31.93 9.54 29.35
N SER A 161 30.68 9.77 29.78
CA SER A 161 30.16 11.08 30.21
C SER A 161 30.42 11.35 31.70
N ASP A 162 30.51 12.63 32.02
CA ASP A 162 30.60 13.11 33.40
C ASP A 162 29.26 12.99 34.15
N PRO A 163 29.24 12.88 35.48
CA PRO A 163 28.02 12.71 36.27
C PRO A 163 26.95 13.76 36.05
N ASP A 164 27.31 14.98 35.66
CA ASP A 164 26.39 16.08 35.44
C ASP A 164 25.60 15.94 34.11
N GLU A 165 26.07 15.13 33.16
CA GLU A 165 25.44 14.88 31.86
C GLU A 165 24.58 13.60 31.80
N LEU A 166 24.72 12.73 32.80
CA LEU A 166 24.10 11.41 32.84
C LEU A 166 22.59 11.46 32.85
N ASP A 167 21.98 12.41 33.52
CA ASP A 167 20.52 12.53 33.61
C ASP A 167 19.92 12.87 32.23
N GLU A 168 20.49 13.84 31.52
CA GLU A 168 20.04 14.25 30.19
C GLU A 168 20.19 13.12 29.15
N LEU A 169 21.35 12.46 29.15
CA LEU A 169 21.62 11.33 28.26
C LEU A 169 20.72 10.14 28.55
N THR A 170 20.44 9.88 29.84
CA THR A 170 19.51 8.81 30.23
C THR A 170 18.09 9.09 29.74
N ASP A 171 17.60 10.33 29.83
CA ASP A 171 16.29 10.72 29.33
C ASP A 171 16.20 10.55 27.80
N ILE A 172 17.27 10.91 27.08
CA ILE A 172 17.34 10.69 25.62
C ILE A 172 17.26 9.19 25.29
N VAL A 173 18.03 8.36 25.98
CA VAL A 173 18.02 6.90 25.79
C VAL A 173 16.63 6.30 26.06
N HIS A 174 15.98 6.73 27.14
CA HIS A 174 14.62 6.30 27.48
C HIS A 174 13.61 6.71 26.40
N ARG A 175 13.72 7.94 25.90
CA ARG A 175 12.86 8.44 24.82
C ARG A 175 13.03 7.63 23.53
N LEU A 176 14.25 7.49 23.02
CA LEU A 176 14.54 6.73 21.81
C LEU A 176 14.12 5.25 21.93
N SER A 177 14.30 4.67 23.12
CA SER A 177 13.83 3.30 23.39
C SER A 177 12.31 3.18 23.28
N ARG A 178 11.57 4.16 23.80
CA ARG A 178 10.10 4.21 23.72
C ARG A 178 9.64 4.38 22.27
N GLU A 179 10.23 5.33 21.54
CA GLU A 179 9.95 5.55 20.12
C GLU A 179 10.16 4.28 19.30
N LEU A 180 11.26 3.56 19.54
CA LEU A 180 11.55 2.30 18.86
C LEU A 180 10.49 1.23 19.15
N ILE A 181 10.05 1.11 20.40
CA ILE A 181 8.99 0.15 20.79
C ILE A 181 7.66 0.52 20.13
N GLU A 182 7.29 1.80 20.13
CA GLU A 182 6.06 2.30 19.50
C GLU A 182 6.05 2.02 18.00
N GLU A 183 7.18 2.23 17.31
CA GLU A 183 7.33 1.97 15.89
C GLU A 183 7.17 0.47 15.57
N ILE A 184 7.84 -0.40 16.34
CA ILE A 184 7.71 -1.86 16.18
C ILE A 184 6.28 -2.33 16.43
N GLN A 185 5.63 -1.85 17.49
CA GLN A 185 4.23 -2.16 17.77
C GLN A 185 3.31 -1.66 16.65
N GLY A 186 3.67 -0.49 16.07
CA GLY A 186 3.05 0.09 14.91
C GLY A 186 2.97 -0.83 13.74
N GLN A 187 4.10 -1.26 13.33
CA GLN A 187 4.24 -2.13 12.18
C GLN A 187 3.59 -3.51 12.41
N LYS A 188 3.70 -4.05 13.63
CA LYS A 188 3.03 -5.31 13.99
C LYS A 188 1.52 -5.22 13.80
N THR A 189 0.91 -4.12 14.27
CA THR A 189 -0.54 -3.91 14.13
C THR A 189 -0.96 -3.71 12.67
N LEU A 190 -0.16 -2.96 11.91
CA LEU A 190 -0.40 -2.76 10.47
C LEU A 190 -0.32 -4.09 9.71
N SER A 191 0.72 -4.88 9.96
CA SER A 191 0.90 -6.19 9.33
C SER A 191 -0.25 -7.15 9.65
N ALA A 192 -0.72 -7.17 10.91
CA ALA A 192 -1.87 -7.96 11.31
C ALA A 192 -3.17 -7.48 10.64
N ALA A 193 -3.33 -6.18 10.44
CA ALA A 193 -4.49 -5.62 9.73
C ALA A 193 -4.48 -5.98 8.23
N GLU A 194 -3.31 -5.95 7.59
CA GLU A 194 -3.15 -6.30 6.18
C GLU A 194 -3.35 -7.81 5.91
N SER A 195 -2.93 -8.67 6.85
CA SER A 195 -3.14 -10.13 6.74
C SER A 195 -4.53 -10.58 7.14
N GLY A 196 -5.36 -9.68 7.72
CA GLY A 196 -6.67 -10.04 8.25
C GLY A 196 -6.63 -10.74 9.61
N ASP A 197 -5.46 -10.80 10.25
CA ASP A 197 -5.26 -11.45 11.56
C ASP A 197 -5.48 -10.48 12.74
N LEU A 198 -5.84 -9.21 12.45
CA LEU A 198 -6.10 -8.23 13.49
C LEU A 198 -7.43 -8.53 14.19
N GLU A 199 -7.37 -9.02 15.40
CA GLU A 199 -8.53 -9.18 16.27
C GLU A 199 -8.74 -7.90 17.08
N ALA A 200 -9.89 -7.23 16.84
CA ALA A 200 -10.25 -6.04 17.59
C ALA A 200 -10.93 -6.40 18.93
N GLU A 201 -10.39 -5.91 20.03
CA GLU A 201 -10.97 -6.08 21.37
C GLU A 201 -12.10 -5.06 21.59
N SER A 202 -13.29 -5.38 21.13
CA SER A 202 -14.45 -4.49 21.21
C SER A 202 -14.99 -4.37 22.64
N THR A 203 -14.88 -3.17 23.24
CA THR A 203 -15.37 -2.84 24.57
C THR A 203 -16.27 -1.60 24.55
N PRO A 204 -17.19 -1.44 25.53
CA PRO A 204 -17.93 -0.19 25.67
C PRO A 204 -17.00 0.97 26.06
N ILE A 205 -17.00 2.02 25.28
CA ILE A 205 -16.20 3.23 25.50
C ILE A 205 -17.04 4.49 25.29
N ARG A 206 -16.51 5.64 25.72
CA ARG A 206 -17.14 6.95 25.54
C ARG A 206 -16.25 7.87 24.75
N SER A 207 -16.84 8.59 23.81
CA SER A 207 -16.09 9.45 22.89
C SER A 207 -15.29 10.55 23.60
N LEU A 208 -15.82 11.15 24.66
CA LEU A 208 -15.14 12.21 25.39
C LEU A 208 -13.94 11.65 26.18
N GLU A 209 -14.11 10.51 26.85
CA GLU A 209 -13.02 9.85 27.60
C GLU A 209 -11.86 9.47 26.68
N LEU A 210 -12.18 8.89 25.52
CA LEU A 210 -11.17 8.55 24.50
C LEU A 210 -10.38 9.78 24.02
N LEU A 211 -11.06 10.91 23.76
CA LEU A 211 -10.39 12.14 23.32
C LEU A 211 -9.57 12.80 24.44
N GLN A 212 -10.02 12.67 25.70
CA GLN A 212 -9.24 13.12 26.86
C GLN A 212 -7.96 12.30 27.02
N ASP A 213 -8.03 10.98 26.90
CA ASP A 213 -6.87 10.10 26.97
C ASP A 213 -5.83 10.48 25.90
N VAL A 214 -6.27 10.77 24.67
CA VAL A 214 -5.37 11.22 23.59
C VAL A 214 -4.82 12.61 23.87
N LEU A 215 -5.65 13.55 24.35
CA LEU A 215 -5.18 14.89 24.73
C LEU A 215 -4.07 14.82 25.78
N ASP A 216 -4.28 14.02 26.84
CA ASP A 216 -3.33 13.90 27.96
C ASP A 216 -2.01 13.24 27.52
N LEU A 217 -2.09 12.28 26.59
CA LEU A 217 -0.91 11.64 26.00
C LEU A 217 -0.01 12.63 25.24
N TYR A 218 -0.62 13.51 24.45
CA TYR A 218 0.15 14.42 23.57
C TYR A 218 0.39 15.80 24.17
N ARG A 219 -0.30 16.20 25.24
CA ARG A 219 -0.16 17.54 25.86
C ARG A 219 1.27 17.87 26.28
N ASN A 220 1.99 16.87 26.79
CA ASN A 220 3.38 17.00 27.26
C ASN A 220 4.38 16.32 26.33
N HIS A 221 3.95 15.97 25.11
CA HIS A 221 4.83 15.33 24.13
C HIS A 221 5.67 16.42 23.42
N GLU A 222 6.92 16.14 23.07
CA GLU A 222 7.82 17.07 22.37
C GLU A 222 7.19 17.66 21.10
N VAL A 223 6.44 16.85 20.35
CA VAL A 223 5.74 17.29 19.13
C VAL A 223 4.75 18.43 19.41
N ALA A 224 4.27 18.56 20.67
CA ALA A 224 3.39 19.65 21.09
C ALA A 224 4.16 20.87 21.62
N GLU A 225 5.49 20.84 21.64
CA GLU A 225 6.30 21.97 22.09
C GLU A 225 5.98 23.22 21.22
N ASN A 226 5.71 24.35 21.90
CA ASN A 226 5.28 25.60 21.29
C ASN A 226 3.98 25.50 20.45
N ARG A 227 3.13 24.51 20.72
CA ARG A 227 1.82 24.33 20.07
C ARG A 227 0.75 24.09 21.14
N HIS A 228 -0.51 24.33 20.78
CA HIS A 228 -1.62 24.15 21.71
C HIS A 228 -2.53 23.01 21.23
N LEU A 229 -2.77 22.06 22.13
CA LEU A 229 -3.74 20.98 21.90
C LEU A 229 -4.93 21.17 22.82
N ARG A 230 -6.15 21.17 22.29
CA ARG A 230 -7.38 21.36 23.07
C ARG A 230 -8.52 20.48 22.56
N LEU A 231 -9.50 20.30 23.42
CA LEU A 231 -10.80 19.73 23.03
C LEU A 231 -11.73 20.84 22.50
N ASP A 232 -12.61 20.48 21.58
CA ASP A 232 -13.69 21.36 21.14
C ASP A 232 -14.64 21.66 22.32
N ALA A 233 -15.24 22.87 22.35
CA ALA A 233 -16.05 23.32 23.46
C ALA A 233 -17.33 22.49 23.68
N ASN A 234 -17.86 21.86 22.63
CA ASN A 234 -19.15 21.16 22.64
C ASN A 234 -19.00 19.70 22.14
N ILE A 235 -18.15 18.91 22.80
CA ILE A 235 -17.99 17.49 22.45
C ILE A 235 -19.13 16.66 23.09
N PRO A 236 -19.93 15.94 22.30
CA PRO A 236 -20.92 15.03 22.85
C PRO A 236 -20.23 13.79 23.47
N ASN A 237 -20.63 13.40 24.68
CA ASN A 237 -20.14 12.19 25.34
C ASN A 237 -20.96 10.97 24.89
N ILE A 238 -20.63 10.40 23.73
CA ILE A 238 -21.40 9.34 23.08
C ILE A 238 -20.88 7.98 23.53
N PRO A 239 -21.72 7.09 24.09
CA PRO A 239 -21.34 5.70 24.34
C PRO A 239 -21.36 4.89 23.03
N PHE A 240 -20.36 4.04 22.83
CA PHE A 240 -20.28 3.14 21.68
C PHE A 240 -19.37 1.94 21.99
N ILE A 241 -19.38 0.94 21.12
CA ILE A 241 -18.55 -0.26 21.24
C ILE A 241 -17.45 -0.20 20.16
N SER A 242 -16.19 -0.30 20.59
CA SER A 242 -15.03 -0.36 19.70
C SER A 242 -13.79 -0.81 20.48
N ASP A 243 -12.67 -0.92 19.80
CA ASP A 243 -11.37 -1.16 20.41
C ASP A 243 -10.72 0.19 20.80
N PRO A 244 -10.56 0.45 22.12
CA PRO A 244 -10.00 1.71 22.59
C PRO A 244 -8.51 1.86 22.26
N GLY A 245 -7.77 0.75 22.17
CA GLY A 245 -6.35 0.75 21.82
C GLY A 245 -6.11 1.16 20.37
N LEU A 246 -6.84 0.54 19.46
CA LEU A 246 -6.77 0.87 18.04
C LEU A 246 -7.25 2.31 17.77
N LEU A 247 -8.35 2.74 18.40
CA LEU A 247 -8.86 4.10 18.21
C LEU A 247 -7.94 5.17 18.77
N ARG A 248 -7.38 4.97 19.99
CA ARG A 248 -6.36 5.89 20.54
C ARG A 248 -5.19 6.05 19.61
N ARG A 249 -4.75 4.95 19.01
CA ARG A 249 -3.64 4.95 18.06
C ARG A 249 -3.96 5.70 16.79
N VAL A 250 -5.13 5.45 16.18
CA VAL A 250 -5.56 6.16 14.96
C VAL A 250 -5.67 7.66 15.22
N ILE A 251 -6.38 8.06 16.30
CA ILE A 251 -6.55 9.47 16.64
C ILE A 251 -5.21 10.10 17.03
N GLY A 252 -4.38 9.38 17.79
CA GLY A 252 -3.04 9.81 18.17
C GLY A 252 -2.15 10.09 16.97
N ASN A 253 -2.13 9.22 15.97
CA ASN A 253 -1.39 9.43 14.73
C ASN A 253 -1.88 10.69 13.98
N LEU A 254 -3.20 10.91 13.93
CA LEU A 254 -3.74 12.13 13.32
C LEU A 254 -3.32 13.39 14.11
N VAL A 255 -3.31 13.33 15.44
CA VAL A 255 -2.85 14.42 16.29
C VAL A 255 -1.37 14.70 16.07
N LYS A 256 -0.54 13.66 16.09
CA LYS A 256 0.91 13.77 15.84
C LYS A 256 1.18 14.41 14.49
N ASN A 257 0.58 13.89 13.42
CA ASN A 257 0.71 14.44 12.08
C ASN A 257 0.26 15.92 12.00
N GLY A 258 -0.84 16.27 12.68
CA GLY A 258 -1.33 17.64 12.76
C GLY A 258 -0.33 18.56 13.48
N LEU A 259 0.23 18.11 14.62
CA LEU A 259 1.22 18.85 15.37
C LEU A 259 2.53 19.05 14.58
N GLU A 260 2.98 18.04 13.88
CA GLU A 260 4.18 18.11 13.03
C GLU A 260 4.01 19.06 11.84
N ALA A 261 2.82 19.07 11.22
CA ALA A 261 2.53 19.87 10.04
C ALA A 261 2.22 21.34 10.36
N CYS A 262 1.82 21.68 11.60
CA CYS A 262 1.43 23.03 11.93
C CYS A 262 2.60 23.91 12.41
N ALA A 263 2.50 25.22 12.19
CA ALA A 263 3.51 26.19 12.65
C ALA A 263 3.53 26.32 14.19
N PRO A 264 4.67 26.72 14.79
CA PRO A 264 4.72 27.09 16.20
C PRO A 264 3.66 28.14 16.56
N GLY A 265 3.02 28.01 17.72
CA GLY A 265 1.91 28.85 18.18
C GLY A 265 0.53 28.44 17.66
N SER A 266 0.44 27.47 16.77
CA SER A 266 -0.84 26.94 16.27
C SER A 266 -1.59 26.14 17.32
N THR A 267 -2.90 26.02 17.12
CA THR A 267 -3.79 25.22 17.97
C THR A 267 -4.41 24.09 17.18
N ILE A 268 -4.23 22.86 17.65
CA ILE A 268 -4.93 21.68 17.16
C ILE A 268 -6.14 21.41 18.05
N THR A 269 -7.29 21.20 17.46
CA THR A 269 -8.54 20.97 18.18
C THR A 269 -9.04 19.56 17.89
N LEU A 270 -9.36 18.80 18.96
CA LEU A 270 -9.98 17.47 18.90
C LEU A 270 -11.47 17.59 19.11
N GLY A 271 -12.24 16.92 18.28
CA GLY A 271 -13.69 16.92 18.41
C GLY A 271 -14.32 15.61 17.94
N CYS A 272 -15.59 15.41 18.28
CA CYS A 272 -16.41 14.38 17.66
C CYS A 272 -17.84 14.84 17.43
N THR A 273 -18.51 14.20 16.46
CA THR A 273 -19.92 14.41 16.17
C THR A 273 -20.60 13.08 15.88
N LYS A 274 -21.92 13.01 16.10
CA LYS A 274 -22.74 11.88 15.69
C LYS A 274 -23.57 12.27 14.47
N ARG A 275 -23.39 11.55 13.36
CA ARG A 275 -24.18 11.75 12.13
C ARG A 275 -24.63 10.38 11.61
N GLU A 276 -25.91 10.25 11.29
CA GLU A 276 -26.48 9.05 10.63
C GLU A 276 -26.09 7.72 11.31
N GLY A 277 -26.05 7.70 12.65
CA GLY A 277 -25.68 6.49 13.41
C GLY A 277 -24.17 6.22 13.50
N ARG A 278 -23.31 7.05 12.87
CA ARG A 278 -21.84 6.97 12.92
C ARG A 278 -21.27 8.04 13.84
N ILE A 279 -20.11 7.75 14.43
CA ILE A 279 -19.32 8.72 15.19
C ILE A 279 -18.15 9.13 14.32
N GLU A 280 -18.03 10.42 14.11
CA GLU A 280 -16.96 11.05 13.36
C GLU A 280 -16.03 11.77 14.35
N PHE A 281 -14.77 11.34 14.43
CA PHE A 281 -13.70 12.04 15.15
C PHE A 281 -12.99 13.00 14.21
N ARG A 282 -12.61 14.16 14.74
CA ARG A 282 -11.95 15.23 13.97
C ARG A 282 -10.72 15.74 14.69
N VAL A 283 -9.68 15.98 13.92
CA VAL A 283 -8.44 16.64 14.30
C VAL A 283 -8.24 17.80 13.31
N HIS A 284 -8.25 19.03 13.77
CA HIS A 284 -8.16 20.23 12.91
C HIS A 284 -7.47 21.40 13.60
#